data_3d87d6f384216d40c6d646f847113b3a
#
_entry.id   3d87d6f384216d40c6d646f847113b3a
#
_cell.length_a   1.000
_cell.length_b   1.000
_cell.length_c   1.000
_cell.angle_alpha   90.00
_cell.angle_beta   90.00
_cell.angle_gamma   90.00
#
_symmetry.space_group_name_H-M   'P 1'
#
loop_
_entity.id
_entity.type
_entity.pdbx_description
1 polymer ?
#
loop_
_entity_poly.entity_id
_entity_poly.type
_entity_poly.pdbx_seq_one_letter_code
_entity_poly.pdbx_strand_id
1 'polypeptide(L)'
;MSRSVRRLLASLLSFGICLLLWAPASLAISPAALGGSLPNALVIDDADVLSRASRGELEAKLRSFEDQRVDARLITLRRVDYGISLNNFGEDLLETWSSPSGNPLLLMLIETSIKRSAVVANQELEAQLPSSLLKSTARTTMTVPLREGDRYRQASVDGLTRLSTVLSGGEDPGPPKEIERVTLPTNIPTKAETAESDATKWVIILLVLGTIIPMATWWVFSR
;
A
#
# COMPACT_ATOMS: atom_id res chain seq x y z
N MET A 1 5.27 42.81 -31.97
CA MET A 1 4.49 41.69 -31.45
C MET A 1 3.02 42.12 -31.43
N SER A 2 2.15 41.47 -32.24
CA SER A 2 0.77 41.88 -32.41
C SER A 2 -0.05 41.71 -31.10
N ARG A 3 -1.11 42.50 -30.91
CA ARG A 3 -2.01 42.44 -29.72
C ARG A 3 -2.62 41.05 -29.54
N SER A 4 -2.82 40.28 -30.62
CA SER A 4 -3.32 38.91 -30.62
C SER A 4 -2.32 37.92 -30.03
N VAL A 5 -1.03 38.05 -30.34
CA VAL A 5 0.03 37.19 -29.77
C VAL A 5 0.19 37.39 -28.26
N ARG A 6 0.09 38.63 -27.77
CA ARG A 6 0.12 38.93 -26.33
C ARG A 6 -1.06 38.32 -25.57
N ARG A 7 -2.26 38.33 -26.16
CA ARG A 7 -3.47 37.72 -25.56
C ARG A 7 -3.36 36.19 -25.51
N LEU A 8 -2.83 35.56 -26.57
CA LEU A 8 -2.55 34.12 -26.60
C LEU A 8 -1.52 33.69 -25.56
N LEU A 9 -0.44 34.46 -25.43
CA LEU A 9 0.58 34.19 -24.39
C LEU A 9 0.03 34.37 -22.98
N ALA A 10 -0.79 35.38 -22.74
CA ALA A 10 -1.42 35.61 -21.44
C ALA A 10 -2.41 34.47 -21.08
N SER A 11 -3.21 34.00 -22.05
CA SER A 11 -4.14 32.88 -21.80
C SER A 11 -3.42 31.56 -21.57
N LEU A 12 -2.34 31.28 -22.28
CA LEU A 12 -1.47 30.10 -22.05
C LEU A 12 -0.80 30.15 -20.66
N LEU A 13 -0.32 31.33 -20.25
CA LEU A 13 0.29 31.52 -18.94
C LEU A 13 -0.76 31.33 -17.82
N SER A 14 -1.94 31.91 -17.98
CA SER A 14 -3.05 31.77 -17.03
C SER A 14 -3.52 30.31 -16.89
N PHE A 15 -3.61 29.58 -18.01
CA PHE A 15 -3.97 28.16 -18.03
C PHE A 15 -2.89 27.31 -17.36
N GLY A 16 -1.60 27.60 -17.58
CA GLY A 16 -0.47 26.94 -16.93
C GLY A 16 -0.46 27.16 -15.40
N ILE A 17 -0.78 28.39 -14.94
CA ILE A 17 -0.88 28.69 -13.51
C ILE A 17 -2.09 27.97 -12.87
N CYS A 18 -3.24 27.91 -13.55
CA CYS A 18 -4.39 27.12 -13.07
C CYS A 18 -4.09 25.62 -12.94
N LEU A 19 -3.35 25.04 -13.88
CA LEU A 19 -2.91 23.65 -13.83
C LEU A 19 -1.95 23.37 -12.66
N LEU A 20 -1.05 24.33 -12.34
CA LEU A 20 -0.15 24.24 -11.20
C LEU A 20 -0.87 24.33 -9.85
N LEU A 21 -1.94 25.10 -9.76
CA LEU A 21 -2.78 25.24 -8.55
C LEU A 21 -3.67 24.01 -8.31
N TRP A 22 -3.86 23.16 -9.30
CA TRP A 22 -4.62 21.91 -9.20
C TRP A 22 -3.75 20.69 -8.92
N ALA A 23 -2.46 20.87 -8.64
CA ALA A 23 -1.61 19.77 -8.19
C ALA A 23 -2.19 19.18 -6.89
N PRO A 24 -2.54 17.88 -6.84
CA PRO A 24 -3.03 17.27 -5.61
C PRO A 24 -1.99 17.44 -4.52
N ALA A 25 -2.42 17.89 -3.34
CA ALA A 25 -1.56 17.97 -2.17
C ALA A 25 -0.92 16.60 -1.94
N SER A 26 0.40 16.56 -1.75
CA SER A 26 1.09 15.33 -1.37
C SER A 26 0.50 14.84 -0.05
N LEU A 27 -0.13 13.65 -0.07
CA LEU A 27 -0.72 13.01 1.11
C LEU A 27 0.34 12.18 1.87
N ALA A 28 1.60 12.60 1.80
CA ALA A 28 2.68 12.02 2.59
C ALA A 28 2.60 12.57 4.03
N ILE A 29 2.80 11.68 5.00
CA ILE A 29 2.65 11.98 6.43
C ILE A 29 4.02 11.88 7.09
N SER A 30 4.35 12.89 7.90
CA SER A 30 5.47 12.86 8.84
C SER A 30 5.02 12.36 10.21
N PRO A 31 5.92 11.84 11.07
CA PRO A 31 5.58 11.46 12.44
C PRO A 31 4.92 12.60 13.23
N ALA A 32 5.38 13.83 13.04
CA ALA A 32 4.83 15.02 13.68
C ALA A 32 3.36 15.29 13.32
N ALA A 33 2.91 14.85 12.14
CA ALA A 33 1.51 15.04 11.71
C ALA A 33 0.52 14.16 12.48
N LEU A 34 0.97 13.04 13.06
CA LEU A 34 0.16 12.19 13.94
C LEU A 34 0.06 12.71 15.38
N GLY A 35 0.72 13.82 15.69
CA GLY A 35 0.69 14.49 16.99
C GLY A 35 1.83 14.08 17.92
N GLY A 36 2.14 14.97 18.86
CA GLY A 36 3.23 14.80 19.85
C GLY A 36 2.86 13.91 21.04
N SER A 37 1.68 13.27 21.05
CA SER A 37 1.22 12.38 22.12
C SER A 37 0.44 11.21 21.54
N LEU A 38 0.44 10.09 22.26
CA LEU A 38 -0.27 8.88 21.87
C LEU A 38 -1.78 9.15 21.74
N PRO A 39 -2.39 8.92 20.57
CA PRO A 39 -3.83 9.03 20.39
C PRO A 39 -4.59 8.01 21.25
N ASN A 40 -5.80 8.38 21.71
CA ASN A 40 -6.67 7.46 22.44
C ASN A 40 -7.19 6.28 21.58
N ALA A 41 -7.23 6.46 20.26
CA ALA A 41 -7.67 5.42 19.34
C ALA A 41 -6.63 4.30 19.23
N LEU A 42 -7.06 3.05 19.37
CA LEU A 42 -6.20 1.87 19.18
C LEU A 42 -5.88 1.63 17.71
N VAL A 43 -6.83 1.98 16.82
CA VAL A 43 -6.68 1.90 15.36
C VAL A 43 -6.71 3.31 14.79
N ILE A 44 -5.62 3.73 14.19
CA ILE A 44 -5.45 5.02 13.51
C ILE A 44 -5.45 4.74 12.01
N ASP A 45 -6.60 4.90 11.36
CA ASP A 45 -6.80 4.57 9.94
C ASP A 45 -6.81 5.84 9.10
N ASP A 46 -5.63 6.47 8.93
CA ASP A 46 -5.46 7.66 8.09
C ASP A 46 -5.61 7.35 6.59
N ALA A 47 -5.27 6.14 6.19
CA ALA A 47 -5.44 5.71 4.80
C ALA A 47 -6.90 5.42 4.41
N ASP A 48 -7.82 5.33 5.38
CA ASP A 48 -9.24 4.96 5.21
C ASP A 48 -9.44 3.65 4.43
N VAL A 49 -8.68 2.62 4.80
CA VAL A 49 -8.71 1.30 4.14
C VAL A 49 -9.42 0.23 4.98
N LEU A 50 -9.81 0.55 6.21
CA LEU A 50 -10.48 -0.37 7.11
C LEU A 50 -11.97 -0.05 7.23
N SER A 51 -12.82 -1.04 7.01
CA SER A 51 -14.26 -0.89 7.29
C SER A 51 -14.51 -0.67 8.79
N ARG A 52 -15.67 -0.11 9.14
CA ARG A 52 -16.07 0.06 10.54
C ARG A 52 -16.06 -1.28 11.31
N ALA A 53 -16.53 -2.36 10.69
CA ALA A 53 -16.52 -3.69 11.28
C ALA A 53 -15.10 -4.19 11.52
N SER A 54 -14.21 -4.01 10.54
CA SER A 54 -12.79 -4.36 10.67
C SER A 54 -12.09 -3.57 11.78
N ARG A 55 -12.37 -2.28 11.90
CA ARG A 55 -11.82 -1.45 12.98
C ARG A 55 -12.26 -1.97 14.35
N GLY A 56 -13.55 -2.24 14.55
CA GLY A 56 -14.05 -2.80 15.81
C GLY A 56 -13.43 -4.16 16.19
N GLU A 57 -13.25 -5.05 15.23
CA GLU A 57 -12.57 -6.33 15.43
C GLU A 57 -11.09 -6.14 15.84
N LEU A 58 -10.38 -5.25 15.13
CA LEU A 58 -8.97 -4.97 15.41
C LEU A 58 -8.80 -4.28 16.76
N GLU A 59 -9.68 -3.34 17.11
CA GLU A 59 -9.68 -2.71 18.43
C GLU A 59 -9.88 -3.74 19.57
N ALA A 60 -10.78 -4.69 19.39
CA ALA A 60 -10.99 -5.76 20.39
C ALA A 60 -9.73 -6.62 20.55
N LYS A 61 -9.04 -6.95 19.46
CA LYS A 61 -7.77 -7.67 19.52
C LYS A 61 -6.65 -6.84 20.14
N LEU A 62 -6.56 -5.55 19.82
CA LEU A 62 -5.55 -4.66 20.39
C LEU A 62 -5.74 -4.48 21.91
N ARG A 63 -6.98 -4.40 22.40
CA ARG A 63 -7.25 -4.37 23.84
C ARG A 63 -6.74 -5.59 24.59
N SER A 64 -6.75 -6.77 24.00
CA SER A 64 -6.23 -7.98 24.66
C SER A 64 -4.73 -7.93 24.94
N PHE A 65 -3.97 -7.02 24.33
CA PHE A 65 -2.57 -6.78 24.66
C PHE A 65 -2.39 -6.06 26.00
N GLU A 66 -3.41 -5.31 26.44
CA GLU A 66 -3.39 -4.64 27.76
C GLU A 66 -3.31 -5.67 28.91
N ASP A 67 -3.92 -6.86 28.75
CA ASP A 67 -3.84 -7.96 29.71
C ASP A 67 -2.39 -8.45 29.89
N GLN A 68 -1.56 -8.23 28.87
CA GLN A 68 -0.13 -8.57 28.85
C GLN A 68 0.77 -7.37 29.15
N ARG A 69 0.17 -6.25 29.61
CA ARG A 69 0.86 -5.00 29.92
C ARG A 69 1.58 -4.40 28.71
N VAL A 70 1.01 -4.54 27.52
CA VAL A 70 1.50 -3.96 26.28
C VAL A 70 0.44 -3.03 25.73
N ASP A 71 0.83 -1.81 25.36
CA ASP A 71 -0.03 -0.86 24.71
C ASP A 71 0.19 -0.95 23.19
N ALA A 72 -0.68 -1.71 22.52
CA ALA A 72 -0.57 -1.98 21.09
C ALA A 72 -1.41 -0.99 20.27
N ARG A 73 -0.86 -0.49 19.16
CA ARG A 73 -1.56 0.38 18.21
C ARG A 73 -1.37 -0.10 16.78
N LEU A 74 -2.42 0.05 15.98
CA LEU A 74 -2.38 -0.16 14.53
C LEU A 74 -2.55 1.17 13.81
N ILE A 75 -1.63 1.46 12.90
CA ILE A 75 -1.61 2.69 12.12
C ILE A 75 -1.62 2.32 10.65
N THR A 76 -2.62 2.78 9.90
CA THR A 76 -2.60 2.73 8.44
C THR A 76 -2.40 4.14 7.92
N LEU A 77 -1.50 4.29 6.96
CA LEU A 77 -1.20 5.58 6.33
C LEU A 77 -1.03 5.39 4.83
N ARG A 78 -1.27 6.44 4.07
CA ARG A 78 -1.16 6.37 2.61
C ARG A 78 0.29 6.29 2.19
N ARG A 79 1.11 7.20 2.67
CA ARG A 79 2.53 7.31 2.34
C ARG A 79 3.29 8.02 3.44
N VAL A 80 4.48 7.53 3.77
CA VAL A 80 5.44 8.29 4.59
C VAL A 80 6.17 9.34 3.75
N ASP A 81 6.68 10.37 4.43
CA ASP A 81 7.48 11.40 3.79
C ASP A 81 8.71 10.82 3.08
N TYR A 82 9.12 11.52 2.03
CA TYR A 82 10.25 11.09 1.21
C TYR A 82 11.54 11.03 2.05
N GLY A 83 12.27 9.92 1.91
CA GLY A 83 13.52 9.68 2.61
C GLY A 83 13.37 9.01 3.98
N ILE A 84 12.15 8.84 4.50
CA ILE A 84 11.88 8.13 5.77
C ILE A 84 11.42 6.71 5.45
N SER A 85 12.06 5.72 6.11
CA SER A 85 11.55 4.34 6.04
C SER A 85 10.37 4.16 6.99
N LEU A 86 9.46 3.22 6.69
CA LEU A 86 8.32 2.94 7.56
C LEU A 86 8.76 2.47 8.97
N ASN A 87 9.92 1.79 9.09
CA ASN A 87 10.49 1.42 10.38
C ASN A 87 10.95 2.66 11.16
N ASN A 88 11.75 3.53 10.52
CA ASN A 88 12.21 4.77 11.18
C ASN A 88 11.03 5.64 11.61
N PHE A 89 10.01 5.74 10.75
CA PHE A 89 8.76 6.42 11.09
C PHE A 89 8.12 5.86 12.37
N GLY A 90 8.07 4.54 12.52
CA GLY A 90 7.57 3.90 13.73
C GLY A 90 8.48 4.10 14.94
N GLU A 91 9.80 4.08 14.75
CA GLU A 91 10.79 4.35 15.81
C GLU A 91 10.67 5.79 16.30
N ASP A 92 10.55 6.79 15.40
CA ASP A 92 10.30 8.18 15.75
C ASP A 92 9.01 8.37 16.56
N LEU A 93 7.96 7.60 16.26
CA LEU A 93 6.72 7.60 17.05
C LEU A 93 6.92 6.99 18.43
N LEU A 94 7.70 5.90 18.57
CA LEU A 94 8.01 5.30 19.87
C LEU A 94 8.82 6.25 20.76
N GLU A 95 9.69 7.08 20.19
CA GLU A 95 10.43 8.10 20.92
C GLU A 95 9.54 9.26 21.38
N THR A 96 8.53 9.61 20.58
CA THR A 96 7.66 10.76 20.84
C THR A 96 6.47 10.38 21.75
N TRP A 97 5.93 9.18 21.58
CA TRP A 97 4.74 8.74 22.29
C TRP A 97 5.08 7.99 23.56
N SER A 98 4.31 8.26 24.61
CA SER A 98 4.35 7.52 25.87
C SER A 98 2.96 7.00 26.20
N SER A 99 2.87 5.76 26.65
CA SER A 99 1.60 5.19 27.09
C SER A 99 1.14 5.85 28.39
N PRO A 100 -0.13 6.27 28.49
CA PRO A 100 -0.69 6.81 29.74
C PRO A 100 -0.65 5.81 30.90
N SER A 101 -0.68 4.52 30.61
CA SER A 101 -0.58 3.44 31.59
C SER A 101 0.86 3.10 32.01
N GLY A 102 1.86 3.68 31.37
CA GLY A 102 3.27 3.34 31.54
C GLY A 102 3.66 1.99 30.94
N ASN A 103 2.78 1.35 30.18
CA ASN A 103 3.09 0.10 29.48
C ASN A 103 3.97 0.37 28.24
N PRO A 104 4.87 -0.57 27.88
CA PRO A 104 5.64 -0.44 26.66
C PRO A 104 4.73 -0.48 25.41
N LEU A 105 5.09 0.33 24.40
CA LEU A 105 4.35 0.46 23.15
C LEU A 105 4.76 -0.59 22.15
N LEU A 106 3.77 -1.10 21.41
CA LEU A 106 3.91 -1.94 20.22
C LEU A 106 3.15 -1.29 19.08
N LEU A 107 3.85 -0.83 18.05
CA LEU A 107 3.25 -0.18 16.90
C LEU A 107 3.31 -1.09 15.67
N MET A 108 2.14 -1.30 15.06
CA MET A 108 1.99 -1.98 13.78
C MET A 108 1.61 -0.94 12.73
N LEU A 109 2.41 -0.80 11.69
CA LEU A 109 2.23 0.20 10.66
C LEU A 109 1.98 -0.45 9.30
N ILE A 110 1.09 0.14 8.52
CA ILE A 110 0.80 -0.27 7.13
C ILE A 110 0.86 0.97 6.25
N GLU A 111 1.75 0.96 5.26
CA GLU A 111 1.82 1.95 4.20
C GLU A 111 1.12 1.40 2.96
N THR A 112 0.01 2.03 2.57
CA THR A 112 -0.88 1.48 1.54
C THR A 112 -0.36 1.71 0.13
N SER A 113 0.31 2.84 -0.14
CA SER A 113 0.81 3.21 -1.47
C SER A 113 1.79 2.20 -2.07
N ILE A 114 2.61 1.59 -1.24
CA ILE A 114 3.62 0.60 -1.64
C ILE A 114 3.42 -0.78 -1.02
N LYS A 115 2.27 -0.97 -0.33
CA LYS A 115 1.86 -2.25 0.28
C LYS A 115 2.95 -2.83 1.18
N ARG A 116 3.45 -2.02 2.09
CA ARG A 116 4.45 -2.39 3.09
C ARG A 116 3.88 -2.31 4.49
N SER A 117 4.47 -3.09 5.37
CA SER A 117 4.21 -3.01 6.80
C SER A 117 5.51 -2.97 7.59
N ALA A 118 5.42 -2.41 8.78
CA ALA A 118 6.45 -2.40 9.79
C ALA A 118 5.83 -2.74 11.14
N VAL A 119 6.63 -3.37 11.99
CA VAL A 119 6.28 -3.61 13.39
C VAL A 119 7.47 -3.18 14.21
N VAL A 120 7.25 -2.26 15.14
CA VAL A 120 8.25 -1.71 16.04
C VAL A 120 7.73 -1.73 17.46
N ALA A 121 8.61 -1.89 18.44
CA ALA A 121 8.25 -1.96 19.84
C ALA A 121 9.32 -1.30 20.70
N ASN A 122 8.94 -0.84 21.91
CA ASN A 122 9.90 -0.37 22.89
C ASN A 122 10.89 -1.47 23.28
N GLN A 123 12.09 -1.06 23.68
CA GLN A 123 13.18 -1.96 24.04
C GLN A 123 12.83 -2.94 25.16
N GLU A 124 11.90 -2.57 26.05
CA GLU A 124 11.43 -3.43 27.14
C GLU A 124 10.73 -4.70 26.65
N LEU A 125 10.20 -4.69 25.43
CA LEU A 125 9.57 -5.86 24.81
C LEU A 125 10.56 -6.79 24.10
N GLU A 126 11.83 -6.43 23.94
CA GLU A 126 12.78 -7.18 23.13
C GLU A 126 13.01 -8.61 23.63
N ALA A 127 12.91 -8.84 24.94
CA ALA A 127 13.02 -10.18 25.53
C ALA A 127 11.87 -11.11 25.12
N GLN A 128 10.66 -10.57 24.92
CA GLN A 128 9.46 -11.31 24.53
C GLN A 128 9.20 -11.27 23.04
N LEU A 129 9.47 -10.14 22.42
CA LEU A 129 9.30 -9.87 20.98
C LEU A 129 10.64 -9.46 20.35
N PRO A 130 11.52 -10.39 20.04
CA PRO A 130 12.82 -10.09 19.43
C PRO A 130 12.65 -9.34 18.11
N SER A 131 13.59 -8.47 17.77
CA SER A 131 13.55 -7.68 16.53
C SER A 131 13.45 -8.54 15.26
N SER A 132 13.95 -9.78 15.29
CA SER A 132 13.79 -10.77 14.22
C SER A 132 12.33 -11.18 14.01
N LEU A 133 11.58 -11.41 15.10
CA LEU A 133 10.15 -11.73 15.06
C LEU A 133 9.34 -10.54 14.54
N LEU A 134 9.60 -9.33 15.04
CA LEU A 134 8.92 -8.12 14.56
C LEU A 134 9.12 -7.93 13.06
N LYS A 135 10.37 -8.02 12.58
CA LYS A 135 10.70 -7.94 11.14
C LYS A 135 10.05 -9.07 10.32
N SER A 136 10.05 -10.31 10.83
CA SER A 136 9.39 -11.44 10.17
C SER A 136 7.88 -11.22 10.10
N THR A 137 7.24 -10.81 11.19
CA THR A 137 5.80 -10.52 11.22
C THR A 137 5.44 -9.45 10.20
N ALA A 138 6.19 -8.35 10.16
CA ALA A 138 5.98 -7.31 9.17
C ALA A 138 6.12 -7.83 7.73
N ARG A 139 7.26 -8.44 7.40
CA ARG A 139 7.61 -8.78 6.00
C ARG A 139 6.84 -9.96 5.44
N THR A 140 6.54 -10.96 6.25
CA THR A 140 5.92 -12.20 5.79
C THR A 140 4.45 -12.29 6.18
N THR A 141 4.12 -12.09 7.46
CA THR A 141 2.73 -12.25 7.91
C THR A 141 1.82 -11.12 7.41
N MET A 142 2.29 -9.86 7.50
CA MET A 142 1.47 -8.71 7.12
C MET A 142 1.61 -8.32 5.65
N THR A 143 2.84 -8.20 5.13
CA THR A 143 3.07 -7.68 3.77
C THR A 143 2.54 -8.62 2.68
N VAL A 144 2.54 -9.94 2.89
CA VAL A 144 2.04 -10.90 1.89
C VAL A 144 0.56 -10.68 1.58
N PRO A 145 -0.38 -10.68 2.54
CA PRO A 145 -1.80 -10.40 2.26
C PRO A 145 -2.03 -9.03 1.62
N LEU A 146 -1.23 -8.00 1.99
CA LEU A 146 -1.31 -6.67 1.38
C LEU A 146 -0.99 -6.70 -0.11
N ARG A 147 0.06 -7.41 -0.50
CA ARG A 147 0.48 -7.49 -1.91
C ARG A 147 -0.42 -8.37 -2.76
N GLU A 148 -0.99 -9.41 -2.18
CA GLU A 148 -1.81 -10.39 -2.90
C GLU A 148 -3.23 -9.92 -3.20
N GLY A 149 -3.73 -8.87 -2.56
CA GLY A 149 -5.11 -8.44 -2.83
C GLY A 149 -5.63 -7.34 -1.92
N ASP A 150 -4.73 -6.46 -1.45
CA ASP A 150 -5.11 -5.32 -0.58
C ASP A 150 -5.89 -5.78 0.68
N ARG A 151 -5.54 -6.96 1.22
CA ARG A 151 -6.23 -7.58 2.36
C ARG A 151 -5.77 -6.98 3.69
N TYR A 152 -6.02 -5.67 3.88
CA TYR A 152 -5.58 -4.89 5.05
C TYR A 152 -6.05 -5.49 6.37
N ARG A 153 -7.35 -5.86 6.45
CA ARG A 153 -7.92 -6.53 7.64
C ARG A 153 -7.17 -7.82 7.96
N GLN A 154 -6.98 -8.69 6.97
CA GLN A 154 -6.31 -9.97 7.18
C GLN A 154 -4.86 -9.76 7.62
N ALA A 155 -4.10 -8.90 6.94
CA ALA A 155 -2.73 -8.57 7.31
C ALA A 155 -2.62 -8.14 8.78
N SER A 156 -3.54 -7.27 9.22
CA SER A 156 -3.56 -6.79 10.60
C SER A 156 -3.94 -7.88 11.60
N VAL A 157 -4.98 -8.66 11.30
CA VAL A 157 -5.44 -9.77 12.17
C VAL A 157 -4.36 -10.83 12.32
N ASP A 158 -3.74 -11.25 11.23
CA ASP A 158 -2.71 -12.30 11.24
C ASP A 158 -1.46 -11.81 12.01
N GLY A 159 -1.05 -10.55 11.79
CA GLY A 159 0.05 -9.94 12.53
C GLY A 159 -0.22 -9.87 14.03
N LEU A 160 -1.39 -9.36 14.43
CA LEU A 160 -1.80 -9.29 15.84
C LEU A 160 -1.88 -10.69 16.47
N THR A 161 -2.45 -11.65 15.77
CA THR A 161 -2.58 -13.02 16.29
C THR A 161 -1.21 -13.66 16.53
N ARG A 162 -0.27 -13.49 15.59
CA ARG A 162 1.10 -14.00 15.75
C ARG A 162 1.80 -13.39 16.96
N LEU A 163 1.75 -12.06 17.09
CA LEU A 163 2.39 -11.34 18.20
C LEU A 163 1.75 -11.66 19.54
N SER A 164 0.41 -11.74 19.63
CA SER A 164 -0.29 -12.10 20.88
C SER A 164 0.01 -13.51 21.31
N THR A 165 0.15 -14.46 20.38
CA THR A 165 0.53 -15.85 20.71
C THR A 165 1.89 -15.90 21.37
N VAL A 166 2.88 -15.20 20.82
CA VAL A 166 4.24 -15.17 21.39
C VAL A 166 4.26 -14.44 22.75
N LEU A 167 3.57 -13.31 22.86
CA LEU A 167 3.46 -12.57 24.12
C LEU A 167 2.81 -13.39 25.24
N SER A 168 1.87 -14.27 24.90
CA SER A 168 1.24 -15.22 25.83
C SER A 168 2.16 -16.37 26.25
N GLY A 169 3.42 -16.41 25.78
CA GLY A 169 4.38 -17.50 26.00
C GLY A 169 4.19 -18.71 25.09
N GLY A 170 3.36 -18.58 24.04
CA GLY A 170 3.22 -19.59 23.00
C GLY A 170 4.41 -19.63 22.05
N GLU A 171 4.59 -20.75 21.37
CA GLU A 171 5.56 -20.87 20.29
C GLU A 171 5.16 -19.98 19.10
N ASP A 172 6.15 -19.37 18.42
CA ASP A 172 5.87 -18.56 17.21
C ASP A 172 5.23 -19.44 16.12
N PRO A 173 3.97 -19.16 15.72
CA PRO A 173 3.30 -19.91 14.66
C PRO A 173 3.97 -19.78 13.28
N GLY A 174 4.95 -18.89 13.18
CA GLY A 174 5.62 -18.59 11.93
C GLY A 174 4.77 -17.77 10.95
N PRO A 175 5.27 -17.52 9.74
CA PRO A 175 4.49 -16.89 8.69
C PRO A 175 3.34 -17.80 8.25
N PRO A 176 2.22 -17.24 7.78
CA PRO A 176 1.15 -18.02 7.18
C PRO A 176 1.72 -18.93 6.09
N LYS A 177 1.27 -20.18 6.04
CA LYS A 177 1.64 -21.08 4.96
C LYS A 177 1.24 -20.42 3.64
N GLU A 178 2.18 -20.30 2.72
CA GLU A 178 1.89 -19.86 1.37
C GLU A 178 0.77 -20.74 0.82
N ILE A 179 -0.37 -20.12 0.51
CA ILE A 179 -1.43 -20.81 -0.20
C ILE A 179 -0.82 -21.13 -1.55
N GLU A 180 -0.51 -22.40 -1.80
CA GLU A 180 -0.08 -22.87 -3.11
C GLU A 180 -1.09 -22.30 -4.12
N ARG A 181 -0.68 -21.29 -4.86
CA ARG A 181 -1.51 -20.76 -5.93
C ARG A 181 -1.65 -21.90 -6.93
N VAL A 182 -2.78 -22.56 -6.91
CA VAL A 182 -3.20 -23.34 -8.07
C VAL A 182 -3.21 -22.32 -9.21
N THR A 183 -2.15 -22.34 -10.00
CA THR A 183 -2.09 -21.57 -11.25
C THR A 183 -3.24 -22.10 -12.08
N LEU A 184 -4.39 -21.42 -12.01
CA LEU A 184 -5.45 -21.66 -12.96
C LEU A 184 -4.81 -21.58 -14.35
N PRO A 185 -5.08 -22.56 -15.23
CA PRO A 185 -4.54 -22.53 -16.57
C PRO A 185 -4.89 -21.17 -17.16
N THR A 186 -3.86 -20.34 -17.34
CA THR A 186 -4.04 -19.02 -17.95
C THR A 186 -4.41 -19.25 -19.40
N ASN A 187 -5.50 -18.63 -19.87
CA ASN A 187 -5.86 -18.56 -21.30
C ASN A 187 -4.86 -17.71 -22.12
N ILE A 188 -3.65 -17.53 -21.61
CA ILE A 188 -2.57 -16.85 -22.33
C ILE A 188 -1.92 -17.90 -23.22
N PRO A 189 -2.05 -17.77 -24.57
CA PRO A 189 -1.46 -18.73 -25.49
C PRO A 189 0.06 -18.79 -25.26
N THR A 190 0.59 -19.97 -25.27
CA THR A 190 2.05 -20.17 -25.25
C THR A 190 2.69 -19.60 -26.52
N LYS A 191 4.01 -19.36 -26.47
CA LYS A 191 4.74 -18.88 -27.64
C LYS A 191 4.61 -19.81 -28.86
N ALA A 192 4.47 -21.12 -28.61
CA ALA A 192 4.23 -22.13 -29.66
C ALA A 192 2.81 -22.00 -30.27
N GLU A 193 1.78 -21.89 -29.42
CA GLU A 193 0.40 -21.69 -29.86
C GLU A 193 0.21 -20.36 -30.62
N THR A 194 0.93 -19.31 -30.19
CA THR A 194 0.92 -18.02 -30.90
C THR A 194 1.59 -18.13 -32.27
N ALA A 195 2.65 -18.93 -32.40
CA ALA A 195 3.36 -19.14 -33.67
C ALA A 195 2.53 -19.99 -34.65
N GLU A 196 1.74 -20.94 -34.16
CA GLU A 196 0.82 -21.76 -34.95
C GLU A 196 -0.51 -21.08 -35.28
N SER A 197 -0.81 -19.94 -34.59
CA SER A 197 -2.04 -19.21 -34.84
C SER A 197 -2.00 -18.48 -36.19
N ASP A 198 -3.13 -18.48 -36.93
CA ASP A 198 -3.30 -17.69 -38.16
C ASP A 198 -3.36 -16.17 -37.92
N ALA A 199 -3.15 -15.72 -36.66
CA ALA A 199 -3.22 -14.31 -36.27
C ALA A 199 -2.26 -13.43 -37.11
N THR A 200 -1.06 -13.91 -37.37
CA THR A 200 -0.07 -13.20 -38.20
C THR A 200 -0.58 -12.98 -39.62
N LYS A 201 -1.26 -13.97 -40.26
CA LYS A 201 -1.86 -13.85 -41.55
C LYS A 201 -2.97 -12.78 -41.58
N TRP A 202 -3.82 -12.78 -40.54
CA TRP A 202 -4.88 -11.78 -40.44
C TRP A 202 -4.35 -10.37 -40.24
N VAL A 203 -3.28 -10.19 -39.46
CA VAL A 203 -2.61 -8.89 -39.30
C VAL A 203 -2.06 -8.39 -40.64
N ILE A 204 -1.42 -9.24 -41.44
CA ILE A 204 -0.90 -8.88 -42.76
C ILE A 204 -2.06 -8.51 -43.70
N ILE A 205 -3.13 -9.28 -43.73
CA ILE A 205 -4.32 -9.01 -44.56
C ILE A 205 -4.94 -7.65 -44.19
N LEU A 206 -5.12 -7.39 -42.89
CA LEU A 206 -5.67 -6.11 -42.42
C LEU A 206 -4.74 -4.92 -42.75
N LEU A 207 -3.43 -5.11 -42.68
CA LEU A 207 -2.45 -4.07 -42.97
C LEU A 207 -2.47 -3.75 -44.48
N VAL A 208 -2.55 -4.77 -45.32
CA VAL A 208 -2.66 -4.61 -46.81
C VAL A 208 -3.98 -3.92 -47.18
N LEU A 209 -5.11 -4.38 -46.61
CA LEU A 209 -6.41 -3.76 -46.86
C LEU A 209 -6.45 -2.33 -46.34
N GLY A 210 -5.90 -2.06 -45.16
CA GLY A 210 -5.85 -0.72 -44.56
C GLY A 210 -5.01 0.28 -45.35
N THR A 211 -4.04 -0.20 -46.16
CA THR A 211 -3.25 0.65 -47.05
C THR A 211 -3.89 0.79 -48.44
N ILE A 212 -4.43 -0.29 -49.01
CA ILE A 212 -4.97 -0.29 -50.39
C ILE A 212 -6.30 0.46 -50.46
N ILE A 213 -7.19 0.31 -49.47
CA ILE A 213 -8.53 0.92 -49.53
C ILE A 213 -8.46 2.45 -49.60
N PRO A 214 -7.71 3.18 -48.74
CA PRO A 214 -7.59 4.63 -48.83
C PRO A 214 -6.96 5.08 -50.16
N MET A 215 -6.00 4.32 -50.65
CA MET A 215 -5.33 4.65 -51.93
C MET A 215 -6.23 4.47 -53.14
N ALA A 216 -7.04 3.40 -53.11
CA ALA A 216 -8.03 3.15 -54.17
C ALA A 216 -9.19 4.17 -54.10
N THR A 217 -9.68 4.52 -52.94
CA THR A 217 -10.72 5.55 -52.76
C THR A 217 -10.22 6.91 -53.23
N TRP A 218 -8.99 7.30 -52.88
CA TRP A 218 -8.40 8.55 -53.34
C TRP A 218 -8.30 8.57 -54.89
N TRP A 219 -7.84 7.47 -55.50
CA TRP A 219 -7.72 7.38 -56.96
C TRP A 219 -9.07 7.45 -57.68
N VAL A 220 -10.12 6.85 -57.11
CA VAL A 220 -11.49 6.89 -57.70
C VAL A 220 -12.10 8.29 -57.59
N PHE A 221 -11.90 8.97 -56.43
CA PHE A 221 -12.49 10.29 -56.20
C PHE A 221 -11.63 11.46 -56.66
N SER A 222 -10.38 11.22 -57.06
CA SER A 222 -9.49 12.26 -57.62
C SER A 222 -9.54 12.39 -59.15
N ARG A 223 -10.38 11.58 -59.83
CA ARG A 223 -10.71 11.71 -61.24
C ARG A 223 -12.01 12.48 -61.41
#